data_72bec3e7beec2d7d44138a481e6096a7
#
_entry.id   72bec3e7beec2d7d44138a481e6096a7
#
_cell.length_a   1.000
_cell.length_b   1.000
_cell.length_c   1.000
_cell.angle_alpha   90.00
_cell.angle_beta   90.00
_cell.angle_gamma   90.00
#
_symmetry.space_group_name_H-M   'P 1'
#
loop_
_entity.id
_entity.type
_entity.pdbx_description
1 polymer ?
#
loop_
_entity_poly.entity_id
_entity_poly.type
_entity_poly.pdbx_seq_one_letter_code
_entity_poly.pdbx_strand_id
1 'polypeptide(L)'
;MILETPRLRLRRCQEADRHAFAALHAHPEVMRDYGGPLDRAQSDAKLDRYIAAFARHGFARWAIEDRGGVFLGYAGVMPSPPAHPLGPHAEIGWRLMRDAWGHGYATEAASAALRDAFTRCRLTEVIAYTAADNPRSQAVMARLDLRRDPARDFSAVYESGIWHGLVWSTP
;
A
#
# COMPACT_ATOMS: atom_id res chain seq x y z
N MET A 1 -10.89 -6.51 14.07
CA MET A 1 -11.09 -7.06 12.71
C MET A 1 -9.73 -7.49 12.18
N ILE A 2 -9.65 -8.71 11.68
CA ILE A 2 -8.43 -9.31 11.10
C ILE A 2 -8.86 -10.02 9.82
N LEU A 3 -8.05 -9.90 8.76
CA LEU A 3 -8.16 -10.71 7.56
C LEU A 3 -7.12 -11.83 7.63
N GLU A 4 -7.57 -13.07 7.55
CA GLU A 4 -6.71 -14.24 7.58
C GLU A 4 -6.46 -14.75 6.15
N THR A 5 -5.22 -15.12 5.88
CA THR A 5 -4.80 -15.79 4.64
C THR A 5 -4.03 -17.06 4.99
N PRO A 6 -3.63 -17.92 4.05
CA PRO A 6 -2.87 -19.12 4.37
C PRO A 6 -1.59 -18.88 5.19
N ARG A 7 -0.90 -17.76 4.96
CA ARG A 7 0.40 -17.50 5.60
C ARG A 7 0.44 -16.22 6.43
N LEU A 8 -0.55 -15.32 6.27
CA LEU A 8 -0.51 -13.97 6.83
C LEU A 8 -1.74 -13.67 7.67
N ARG A 9 -1.58 -12.70 8.55
CA ARG A 9 -2.64 -12.00 9.27
C ARG A 9 -2.55 -10.51 8.93
N LEU A 10 -3.66 -9.95 8.45
CA LEU A 10 -3.77 -8.52 8.20
C LEU A 10 -4.66 -7.93 9.30
N ARG A 11 -4.11 -7.05 10.11
CA ARG A 11 -4.82 -6.36 11.18
C ARG A 11 -4.74 -4.84 11.00
N ARG A 12 -5.57 -4.12 11.70
CA ARG A 12 -5.46 -2.66 11.72
C ARG A 12 -4.09 -2.24 12.25
N CYS A 13 -3.54 -1.19 11.66
CA CYS A 13 -2.36 -0.53 12.21
C CYS A 13 -2.68 0.04 13.61
N GLN A 14 -1.70 0.02 14.50
CA GLN A 14 -1.81 0.46 15.89
C GLN A 14 -0.54 1.16 16.37
N GLU A 15 -0.62 1.84 17.49
CA GLU A 15 0.51 2.58 18.07
C GLU A 15 1.76 1.71 18.31
N ALA A 16 1.57 0.45 18.69
CA ALA A 16 2.67 -0.48 18.88
C ALA A 16 3.50 -0.76 17.63
N ASP A 17 2.95 -0.46 16.43
CA ASP A 17 3.65 -0.65 15.16
C ASP A 17 4.70 0.42 14.87
N ARG A 18 4.73 1.55 15.59
CA ARG A 18 5.60 2.69 15.29
C ARG A 18 7.06 2.33 15.09
N HIS A 19 7.60 1.46 15.92
CA HIS A 19 9.00 1.08 15.82
C HIS A 19 9.29 0.28 14.55
N ALA A 20 8.49 -0.75 14.28
CA ALA A 20 8.63 -1.58 13.06
C ALA A 20 8.34 -0.78 11.80
N PHE A 21 7.36 0.12 11.86
CA PHE A 21 6.98 1.01 10.76
C PHE A 21 8.12 1.99 10.41
N ALA A 22 8.78 2.56 11.44
CA ALA A 22 9.94 3.42 11.25
C ALA A 22 11.13 2.67 10.68
N ALA A 23 11.40 1.43 11.14
CA ALA A 23 12.46 0.59 10.60
C ALA A 23 12.25 0.27 9.11
N LEU A 24 11.00 -0.05 8.72
CA LEU A 24 10.63 -0.27 7.33
C LEU A 24 10.90 0.97 6.47
N HIS A 25 10.50 2.14 6.92
CA HIS A 25 10.64 3.40 6.19
C HIS A 25 12.07 3.98 6.20
N ALA A 26 12.92 3.55 7.12
CA ALA A 26 14.32 3.92 7.16
C ALA A 26 15.21 3.09 6.20
N HIS A 27 14.67 1.99 5.65
CA HIS A 27 15.47 1.09 4.81
C HIS A 27 15.61 1.64 3.38
N PRO A 28 16.85 1.95 2.90
CA PRO A 28 17.06 2.62 1.61
C PRO A 28 16.50 1.84 0.41
N GLU A 29 16.69 0.52 0.39
CA GLU A 29 16.23 -0.31 -0.72
C GLU A 29 14.69 -0.44 -0.74
N VAL A 30 14.07 -0.51 0.43
CA VAL A 30 12.61 -0.56 0.57
C VAL A 30 11.96 0.75 0.11
N MET A 31 12.63 1.88 0.33
CA MET A 31 12.10 3.22 0.05
C MET A 31 12.62 3.84 -1.25
N ARG A 32 13.35 3.09 -2.07
CA ARG A 32 13.93 3.60 -3.32
C ARG A 32 12.89 4.21 -4.26
N ASP A 33 11.75 3.54 -4.41
CA ASP A 33 10.64 3.99 -5.27
C ASP A 33 9.86 5.18 -4.71
N TYR A 34 10.08 5.50 -3.43
CA TYR A 34 9.43 6.62 -2.73
C TYR A 34 10.29 7.91 -2.74
N GLY A 35 11.47 7.85 -3.35
CA GLY A 35 12.43 8.96 -3.34
C GLY A 35 13.46 8.87 -2.22
N GLY A 36 13.47 7.79 -1.44
CA GLY A 36 14.42 7.54 -0.35
C GLY A 36 13.76 7.31 1.01
N PRO A 37 14.55 7.03 2.04
CA PRO A 37 14.07 6.80 3.39
C PRO A 37 13.29 7.98 3.98
N LEU A 38 12.35 7.68 4.85
CA LEU A 38 11.66 8.65 5.67
C LEU A 38 12.33 8.75 7.05
N ASP A 39 12.32 9.93 7.63
CA ASP A 39 12.67 10.11 9.03
C ASP A 39 11.57 9.58 9.97
N ARG A 40 11.84 9.59 11.26
CA ARG A 40 10.92 9.09 12.27
C ARG A 40 9.60 9.84 12.27
N ALA A 41 9.62 11.17 12.20
CA ALA A 41 8.41 11.99 12.25
C ALA A 41 7.53 11.77 11.01
N GLN A 42 8.14 11.67 9.83
CA GLN A 42 7.44 11.35 8.58
C GLN A 42 6.79 9.96 8.63
N SER A 43 7.51 8.97 9.16
CA SER A 43 6.99 7.61 9.35
C SER A 43 5.83 7.57 10.33
N ASP A 44 5.95 8.24 11.47
CA ASP A 44 4.90 8.31 12.50
C ASP A 44 3.64 9.00 11.95
N ALA A 45 3.78 10.12 11.24
CA ALA A 45 2.66 10.80 10.58
C ALA A 45 1.95 9.91 9.55
N LYS A 46 2.69 9.05 8.86
CA LYS A 46 2.12 8.08 7.92
C LYS A 46 1.32 7.00 8.63
N LEU A 47 1.81 6.49 9.75
CA LEU A 47 1.08 5.53 10.57
C LEU A 47 -0.21 6.13 11.13
N ASP A 48 -0.14 7.35 11.69
CA ASP A 48 -1.30 8.09 12.21
C ASP A 48 -2.39 8.24 11.15
N ARG A 49 -2.00 8.55 9.92
CA ARG A 49 -2.92 8.65 8.79
C ARG A 49 -3.61 7.32 8.50
N TYR A 50 -2.91 6.17 8.59
CA TYR A 50 -3.52 4.86 8.37
C TYR A 50 -4.48 4.48 9.50
N ILE A 51 -4.13 4.77 10.75
CA ILE A 51 -5.02 4.57 11.91
C ILE A 51 -6.29 5.41 11.76
N ALA A 52 -6.12 6.70 11.47
CA ALA A 52 -7.23 7.64 11.30
C ALA A 52 -8.14 7.27 10.11
N ALA A 53 -7.56 6.78 9.02
CA ALA A 53 -8.33 6.36 7.84
C ALA A 53 -9.27 5.20 8.15
N PHE A 54 -8.85 4.21 8.93
CA PHE A 54 -9.74 3.13 9.37
C PHE A 54 -10.91 3.65 10.20
N ALA A 55 -10.68 4.62 11.10
CA ALA A 55 -11.73 5.21 11.90
C ALA A 55 -12.74 6.01 11.06
N ARG A 56 -12.24 6.72 10.03
CA ARG A 56 -13.05 7.60 9.19
C ARG A 56 -13.78 6.89 8.07
N HIS A 57 -13.12 5.95 7.39
CA HIS A 57 -13.60 5.35 6.14
C HIS A 57 -13.96 3.86 6.27
N GLY A 58 -13.58 3.21 7.37
CA GLY A 58 -13.77 1.78 7.55
C GLY A 58 -12.74 0.91 6.81
N PHE A 59 -11.82 1.51 6.07
CA PHE A 59 -10.72 0.84 5.36
C PHE A 59 -9.45 1.70 5.33
N ALA A 60 -8.30 1.05 5.29
CA ALA A 60 -6.98 1.67 5.15
C ALA A 60 -5.93 0.60 4.80
N ARG A 61 -4.64 0.97 4.86
CA ARG A 61 -3.57 -0.03 4.86
C ARG A 61 -3.65 -0.88 6.11
N TRP A 62 -3.56 -2.18 5.95
CA TRP A 62 -3.47 -3.16 7.01
C TRP A 62 -2.00 -3.38 7.37
N ALA A 63 -1.68 -3.54 8.63
CA ALA A 63 -0.42 -4.14 9.06
C ALA A 63 -0.44 -5.62 8.73
N ILE A 64 0.64 -6.12 8.14
CA ILE A 64 0.82 -7.52 7.76
C ILE A 64 1.72 -8.18 8.78
N GLU A 65 1.28 -9.31 9.31
CA GLU A 65 2.06 -10.20 10.17
C GLU A 65 2.12 -11.60 9.56
N ASP A 66 3.18 -12.30 9.86
CA ASP A 66 3.21 -13.76 9.66
C ASP A 66 2.39 -14.48 10.75
N ARG A 67 2.35 -15.81 10.70
CA ARG A 67 1.62 -16.61 11.68
C ARG A 67 2.26 -16.59 13.09
N GLY A 68 3.51 -16.17 13.20
CA GLY A 68 4.23 -15.96 14.46
C GLY A 68 4.01 -14.58 15.08
N GLY A 69 3.30 -13.67 14.38
CA GLY A 69 3.06 -12.29 14.83
C GLY A 69 4.20 -11.33 14.50
N VAL A 70 5.12 -11.73 13.61
CA VAL A 70 6.20 -10.85 13.15
C VAL A 70 5.66 -9.86 12.12
N PHE A 71 5.88 -8.56 12.35
CA PHE A 71 5.49 -7.52 11.39
C PHE A 71 6.31 -7.64 10.11
N LEU A 72 5.63 -7.75 8.99
CA LEU A 72 6.23 -7.88 7.65
C LEU A 72 6.08 -6.64 6.78
N GLY A 73 5.21 -5.71 7.15
CA GLY A 73 4.93 -4.51 6.36
C GLY A 73 3.45 -4.14 6.38
N TYR A 74 3.00 -3.53 5.29
CA TYR A 74 1.59 -3.17 5.14
C TYR A 74 1.10 -3.34 3.69
N ALA A 75 -0.20 -3.59 3.54
CA ALA A 75 -0.91 -3.54 2.27
C ALA A 75 -2.38 -3.16 2.50
N GLY A 76 -3.02 -2.60 1.49
CA GLY A 76 -4.46 -2.31 1.58
C GLY A 76 -4.90 -1.17 0.69
N VAL A 77 -6.15 -0.78 0.85
CA VAL A 77 -6.80 0.26 0.06
C VAL A 77 -6.90 1.54 0.89
N MET A 78 -6.55 2.67 0.30
CA MET A 78 -6.67 4.00 0.91
C MET A 78 -7.49 4.92 0.01
N PRO A 79 -8.27 5.84 0.57
CA PRO A 79 -8.78 6.95 -0.22
C PRO A 79 -7.63 7.85 -0.66
N SER A 80 -7.71 8.37 -1.88
CA SER A 80 -6.73 9.33 -2.40
C SER A 80 -6.74 10.63 -1.60
N PRO A 81 -5.61 11.36 -1.54
CA PRO A 81 -5.60 12.73 -1.04
C PRO A 81 -6.52 13.62 -1.89
N PRO A 82 -7.17 14.66 -1.29
CA PRO A 82 -8.05 15.56 -2.04
C PRO A 82 -7.41 16.24 -3.24
N ALA A 83 -6.11 16.54 -3.16
CA ALA A 83 -5.34 17.21 -4.22
C ALA A 83 -4.67 16.24 -5.20
N HIS A 84 -5.07 14.96 -5.23
CA HIS A 84 -4.47 14.00 -6.16
C HIS A 84 -4.82 14.36 -7.63
N PRO A 85 -3.85 14.27 -8.59
CA PRO A 85 -4.11 14.61 -10.00
C PRO A 85 -5.27 13.86 -10.65
N LEU A 86 -5.54 12.64 -10.20
CA LEU A 86 -6.67 11.83 -10.69
C LEU A 86 -8.02 12.14 -10.00
N GLY A 87 -8.06 13.11 -9.09
CA GLY A 87 -9.25 13.36 -8.29
C GLY A 87 -9.53 12.27 -7.25
N PRO A 88 -10.74 12.23 -6.68
CA PRO A 88 -11.11 11.24 -5.67
C PRO A 88 -11.15 9.82 -6.22
N HIS A 89 -10.43 8.90 -5.57
CA HIS A 89 -10.42 7.47 -5.91
C HIS A 89 -9.97 6.64 -4.70
N ALA A 90 -10.12 5.33 -4.80
CA ALA A 90 -9.53 4.38 -3.87
C ALA A 90 -8.29 3.73 -4.50
N GLU A 91 -7.18 3.73 -3.77
CA GLU A 91 -5.88 3.25 -4.25
C GLU A 91 -5.38 2.10 -3.41
N ILE A 92 -5.01 0.99 -4.05
CA ILE A 92 -4.31 -0.10 -3.37
C ILE A 92 -2.80 0.08 -3.47
N GLY A 93 -2.11 -0.22 -2.37
CA GLY A 93 -0.65 -0.23 -2.33
C GLY A 93 -0.12 -1.14 -1.24
N TRP A 94 1.15 -1.42 -1.31
CA TRP A 94 1.87 -2.32 -0.41
C TRP A 94 3.31 -1.86 -0.22
N ARG A 95 3.88 -2.23 0.94
CA ARG A 95 5.30 -2.08 1.25
C ARG A 95 5.69 -3.11 2.29
N LEU A 96 6.73 -3.89 2.01
CA LEU A 96 7.19 -4.96 2.88
C LEU A 96 8.61 -4.69 3.35
N MET A 97 8.93 -5.19 4.54
CA MET A 97 10.30 -5.32 5.03
C MET A 97 11.16 -6.04 3.99
N ARG A 98 12.43 -5.67 3.89
CA ARG A 98 13.31 -6.22 2.86
C ARG A 98 13.38 -7.75 2.88
N ASP A 99 13.43 -8.35 4.08
CA ASP A 99 13.53 -9.80 4.27
C ASP A 99 12.22 -10.53 3.95
N ALA A 100 11.11 -9.82 3.83
CA ALA A 100 9.83 -10.37 3.43
C ALA A 100 9.62 -10.41 1.90
N TRP A 101 10.58 -9.94 1.11
CA TRP A 101 10.49 -9.98 -0.35
C TRP A 101 10.73 -11.37 -0.93
N GLY A 102 10.20 -11.62 -2.12
CA GLY A 102 10.41 -12.89 -2.83
C GLY A 102 9.49 -14.03 -2.41
N HIS A 103 8.71 -13.85 -1.34
CA HIS A 103 7.81 -14.89 -0.80
C HIS A 103 6.36 -14.81 -1.32
N GLY A 104 6.03 -13.83 -2.16
CA GLY A 104 4.66 -13.62 -2.65
C GLY A 104 3.72 -12.96 -1.64
N TYR A 105 4.21 -12.50 -0.51
CA TYR A 105 3.40 -11.91 0.55
C TYR A 105 2.67 -10.63 0.12
N ALA A 106 3.27 -9.81 -0.74
CA ALA A 106 2.60 -8.61 -1.26
C ALA A 106 1.34 -8.97 -2.05
N THR A 107 1.42 -9.96 -2.93
CA THR A 107 0.27 -10.44 -3.71
C THR A 107 -0.81 -11.04 -2.80
N GLU A 108 -0.42 -11.90 -1.85
CA GLU A 108 -1.33 -12.54 -0.91
C GLU A 108 -2.08 -11.53 -0.05
N ALA A 109 -1.36 -10.57 0.53
CA ALA A 109 -1.94 -9.53 1.37
C ALA A 109 -2.84 -8.57 0.55
N ALA A 110 -2.37 -8.11 -0.61
CA ALA A 110 -3.14 -7.21 -1.45
C ALA A 110 -4.42 -7.87 -1.99
N SER A 111 -4.37 -9.16 -2.36
CA SER A 111 -5.56 -9.92 -2.77
C SER A 111 -6.60 -10.00 -1.66
N ALA A 112 -6.19 -10.25 -0.41
CA ALA A 112 -7.09 -10.25 0.74
C ALA A 112 -7.70 -8.87 0.99
N ALA A 113 -6.89 -7.82 0.89
CA ALA A 113 -7.33 -6.43 1.06
C ALA A 113 -8.30 -5.98 -0.04
N LEU A 114 -8.08 -6.37 -1.30
CA LEU A 114 -9.01 -6.10 -2.41
C LEU A 114 -10.36 -6.80 -2.19
N ARG A 115 -10.33 -8.06 -1.79
CA ARG A 115 -11.56 -8.81 -1.49
C ARG A 115 -12.38 -8.12 -0.39
N ASP A 116 -11.73 -7.69 0.69
CA ASP A 116 -12.36 -6.94 1.76
C ASP A 116 -12.94 -5.59 1.27
N ALA A 117 -12.19 -4.87 0.43
CA ALA A 117 -12.63 -3.61 -0.15
C ALA A 117 -13.91 -3.76 -0.98
N PHE A 118 -14.03 -4.81 -1.79
CA PHE A 118 -15.23 -5.05 -2.60
C PHE A 118 -16.39 -5.66 -1.82
N THR A 119 -16.11 -6.60 -0.91
CA THR A 119 -17.18 -7.32 -0.20
C THR A 119 -17.72 -6.55 1.00
N ARG A 120 -16.85 -6.08 1.87
CA ARG A 120 -17.26 -5.38 3.10
C ARG A 120 -17.43 -3.89 2.88
N CYS A 121 -16.48 -3.24 2.20
CA CYS A 121 -16.51 -1.78 2.01
C CYS A 121 -17.32 -1.36 0.80
N ARG A 122 -17.78 -2.31 -0.05
CA ARG A 122 -18.61 -2.05 -1.22
C ARG A 122 -18.00 -1.07 -2.22
N LEU A 123 -16.69 -1.01 -2.31
CA LEU A 123 -16.03 -0.22 -3.34
C LEU A 123 -16.34 -0.81 -4.72
N THR A 124 -16.49 0.04 -5.71
CA THR A 124 -16.81 -0.36 -7.09
C THR A 124 -15.58 -0.40 -7.98
N GLU A 125 -14.55 0.35 -7.61
CA GLU A 125 -13.28 0.40 -8.31
C GLU A 125 -12.14 0.63 -7.32
N VAL A 126 -11.00 0.03 -7.60
CA VAL A 126 -9.74 0.30 -6.92
C VAL A 126 -8.65 0.43 -7.99
N ILE A 127 -7.82 1.45 -7.89
CA ILE A 127 -6.67 1.64 -8.78
C ILE A 127 -5.36 1.41 -8.05
N ALA A 128 -4.31 1.13 -8.81
CA ALA A 128 -2.94 1.08 -8.33
C ALA A 128 -2.06 1.89 -9.29
N TYR A 129 -0.99 2.47 -8.78
CA TYR A 129 -0.04 3.15 -9.64
C TYR A 129 1.38 2.98 -9.12
N THR A 130 2.32 2.99 -10.05
CA THR A 130 3.75 2.92 -9.75
C THR A 130 4.55 3.56 -10.88
N ALA A 131 5.85 3.78 -10.64
CA ALA A 131 6.74 4.26 -11.69
C ALA A 131 7.09 3.15 -12.70
N ALA A 132 7.52 3.55 -13.89
CA ALA A 132 7.89 2.63 -14.97
C ALA A 132 9.08 1.73 -14.60
N ASP A 133 9.97 2.22 -13.75
CA ASP A 133 11.18 1.52 -13.29
C ASP A 133 10.96 0.66 -12.04
N ASN A 134 9.70 0.40 -11.66
CA ASN A 134 9.34 -0.49 -10.55
C ASN A 134 8.67 -1.80 -11.03
N PRO A 135 9.44 -2.72 -11.64
CA PRO A 135 8.90 -3.96 -12.19
C PRO A 135 8.32 -4.89 -11.11
N ARG A 136 8.78 -4.77 -9.85
CA ARG A 136 8.25 -5.58 -8.74
C ARG A 136 6.80 -5.26 -8.46
N SER A 137 6.45 -3.98 -8.34
CA SER A 137 5.05 -3.56 -8.14
C SER A 137 4.19 -3.90 -9.35
N GLN A 138 4.69 -3.71 -10.55
CA GLN A 138 3.97 -4.07 -11.79
C GLN A 138 3.68 -5.58 -11.84
N ALA A 139 4.61 -6.43 -11.42
CA ALA A 139 4.39 -7.87 -11.33
C ALA A 139 3.32 -8.26 -10.29
N VAL A 140 3.23 -7.55 -9.17
CA VAL A 140 2.14 -7.74 -8.20
C VAL A 140 0.82 -7.30 -8.80
N MET A 141 0.74 -6.15 -9.46
CA MET A 141 -0.47 -5.68 -10.14
C MET A 141 -1.00 -6.69 -11.15
N ALA A 142 -0.10 -7.29 -11.96
CA ALA A 142 -0.46 -8.32 -12.91
C ALA A 142 -1.02 -9.60 -12.23
N ARG A 143 -0.43 -10.02 -11.09
CA ARG A 143 -0.93 -11.18 -10.33
C ARG A 143 -2.25 -10.92 -9.60
N LEU A 144 -2.62 -9.66 -9.44
CA LEU A 144 -3.91 -9.22 -8.89
C LEU A 144 -4.97 -9.03 -9.98
N ASP A 145 -4.66 -9.38 -11.23
CA ASP A 145 -5.51 -9.19 -12.40
C ASP A 145 -5.92 -7.73 -12.66
N LEU A 146 -5.10 -6.78 -12.17
CA LEU A 146 -5.30 -5.38 -12.48
C LEU A 146 -4.93 -5.11 -13.94
N ARG A 147 -5.74 -4.31 -14.62
CA ARG A 147 -5.54 -3.96 -16.03
C ARG A 147 -4.85 -2.62 -16.16
N ARG A 148 -3.87 -2.55 -17.04
CA ARG A 148 -3.18 -1.31 -17.37
C ARG A 148 -4.18 -0.31 -17.96
N ASP A 149 -4.17 0.92 -17.42
CA ASP A 149 -5.04 2.04 -17.86
C ASP A 149 -4.21 3.26 -18.22
N PRO A 150 -3.62 3.29 -19.44
CA PRO A 150 -2.75 4.39 -19.86
C PRO A 150 -3.46 5.75 -19.95
N ALA A 151 -4.78 5.75 -20.11
CA ALA A 151 -5.56 6.99 -20.17
C ALA A 151 -5.56 7.75 -18.84
N ARG A 152 -5.27 7.07 -17.72
CA ARG A 152 -5.16 7.67 -16.38
C ARG A 152 -3.72 7.90 -15.93
N ASP A 153 -2.71 7.64 -16.74
CA ASP A 153 -1.34 7.98 -16.38
C ASP A 153 -1.23 9.46 -16.01
N PHE A 154 -0.46 9.75 -14.96
CA PHE A 154 -0.39 11.10 -14.44
C PHE A 154 1.02 11.47 -14.01
N SER A 155 1.24 12.75 -13.83
CA SER A 155 2.46 13.28 -13.23
C SER A 155 2.10 14.04 -11.94
N ALA A 156 2.93 13.91 -10.93
CA ALA A 156 2.83 14.65 -9.69
C ALA A 156 4.16 15.34 -9.40
N VAL A 157 4.10 16.53 -8.83
CA VAL A 157 5.28 17.31 -8.45
C VAL A 157 5.53 17.10 -6.96
N TYR A 158 6.71 16.61 -6.62
CA TYR A 158 7.21 16.44 -5.26
C TYR A 158 8.48 17.28 -5.06
N GLU A 159 8.93 17.43 -3.84
CA GLU A 159 10.20 18.12 -3.55
C GLU A 159 11.41 17.48 -4.28
N SER A 160 11.35 16.16 -4.49
CA SER A 160 12.34 15.40 -5.24
C SER A 160 12.27 15.54 -6.76
N GLY A 161 11.27 16.24 -7.29
CA GLY A 161 11.05 16.44 -8.73
C GLY A 161 9.71 15.93 -9.22
N ILE A 162 9.60 15.77 -10.54
CA ILE A 162 8.38 15.26 -11.19
C ILE A 162 8.39 13.73 -11.15
N TRP A 163 7.32 13.15 -10.64
CA TRP A 163 7.09 11.71 -10.64
C TRP A 163 6.02 11.35 -11.66
N HIS A 164 6.25 10.31 -12.44
CA HIS A 164 5.32 9.79 -13.45
C HIS A 164 4.71 8.48 -12.98
N GLY A 165 3.40 8.49 -12.75
CA GLY A 165 2.62 7.33 -12.34
C GLY A 165 1.98 6.62 -13.52
N LEU A 166 2.30 5.35 -13.68
CA LEU A 166 1.57 4.44 -14.55
C LEU A 166 0.41 3.86 -13.76
N VAL A 167 -0.79 3.78 -14.33
CA VAL A 167 -2.01 3.39 -13.64
C VAL A 167 -2.51 2.01 -14.09
N TRP A 168 -2.99 1.24 -13.13
CA TRP A 168 -3.75 -0.01 -13.29
C TRP A 168 -5.07 0.11 -12.55
N SER A 169 -6.10 -0.49 -13.07
CA SER A 169 -7.43 -0.53 -12.45
C SER A 169 -7.95 -1.96 -12.30
N THR A 170 -8.83 -2.15 -11.34
CA THR A 170 -9.64 -3.37 -11.26
C THR A 170 -10.58 -3.45 -12.46
N PRO A 171 -10.91 -4.68 -12.92
CA PRO A 171 -11.86 -4.90 -14.01
C PRO A 171 -13.22 -4.31 -13.73
#